data_bb44f89f783251eacdb0385462cae1a1
#
_entry.id   bb44f89f783251eacdb0385462cae1a1
#
_cell.length_a   1.000
_cell.length_b   1.000
_cell.length_c   1.000
_cell.angle_alpha   90.00
_cell.angle_beta   90.00
_cell.angle_gamma   90.00
#
_symmetry.space_group_name_H-M   'P 1'
#
loop_
_entity.id
_entity.type
_entity.pdbx_description
1 polymer ?
#
loop_
_entity_poly.entity_id
_entity_poly.type
_entity_poly.pdbx_seq_one_letter_code
_entity_poly.pdbx_strand_id
1 'polypeptide(L)'
;MSKPIRVMAKEREPAEIATLHEHIRTQVVSPVEVVNTCLRRIEQITPKLNAFITVLADEARSEANVAESEIKAGKWRGPLHGIPVGIKDFYDTAGIRTTAAFEHFKDRVPRKDAVGVAKLKNAGAIIIGKMNMHRLGEGTTGIDSYFGPVRNPWNAQYIPGGSSSGSAAAVASGMCYATLDTDAIGSCRLPAACCGVVRFKGTYGLINPKGILDGEQDPGEMIRWFAHPGITTRSVADTALVLDVLTERGEDTAAEHFRGLAKAKKVRVGVADNFKGDREVSHAFEKAVEIIRGFDWPTESVNAPFRGLGGDLRYIEADRESIAAKTFKDVDVLLLPTTTTGVPEVKDADANPLALSPENTVFANYYGLPAMSVLCGFDRNGFPLGLQIVGKPWDEAAVLYTAYRYETKTGWNARHSKYLDPISLTPDG
;
A
#
# COMPACT_ATOMS: atom_id res chain seq x y z
N MET A 1 33.39 29.34 18.70
CA MET A 1 32.20 28.51 19.04
C MET A 1 31.02 29.10 18.30
N SER A 2 30.77 28.61 17.10
CA SER A 2 29.61 29.02 16.26
C SER A 2 28.38 28.23 16.72
N LYS A 3 27.31 28.95 17.11
CA LYS A 3 26.03 28.36 17.43
C LYS A 3 25.49 27.66 16.16
N PRO A 4 24.97 26.43 16.26
CA PRO A 4 24.31 25.81 15.12
C PRO A 4 23.10 26.65 14.76
N ILE A 5 23.00 27.05 13.50
CA ILE A 5 21.83 27.68 12.92
C ILE A 5 20.72 26.63 12.94
N ARG A 6 19.82 26.74 13.91
CA ARG A 6 18.56 26.00 13.94
C ARG A 6 17.73 26.52 12.78
N VAL A 7 17.88 25.90 11.60
CA VAL A 7 16.94 26.08 10.50
C VAL A 7 15.61 25.53 11.00
N MET A 8 14.74 26.41 11.46
CA MET A 8 13.33 26.08 11.69
C MET A 8 12.83 25.47 10.39
N ALA A 9 12.61 24.17 10.39
CA ALA A 9 12.03 23.48 9.25
C ALA A 9 10.63 24.06 9.07
N LYS A 10 10.47 24.95 8.06
CA LYS A 10 9.16 25.18 7.47
C LYS A 10 8.60 23.79 7.17
N GLU A 11 7.37 23.49 7.64
CA GLU A 11 6.71 22.25 7.37
C GLU A 11 6.76 22.00 5.86
N ARG A 12 7.66 21.14 5.45
CA ARG A 12 7.73 20.60 4.10
C ARG A 12 6.75 19.45 4.01
N GLU A 13 6.25 19.17 2.82
CA GLU A 13 5.56 17.92 2.52
C GLU A 13 6.34 16.75 3.15
N PRO A 14 5.65 15.73 3.72
CA PRO A 14 6.35 14.60 4.30
C PRO A 14 7.26 13.97 3.26
N ALA A 15 8.57 13.99 3.51
CA ALA A 15 9.55 13.36 2.64
C ALA A 15 9.21 11.88 2.44
N GLU A 16 9.68 11.28 1.34
CA GLU A 16 9.61 9.82 1.14
C GLU A 16 10.55 9.11 2.12
N ILE A 17 10.24 7.85 2.50
CA ILE A 17 11.10 7.02 3.35
C ILE A 17 12.51 6.94 2.74
N ALA A 18 12.59 6.78 1.41
CA ALA A 18 13.83 6.67 0.66
C ALA A 18 14.80 7.86 0.88
N THR A 19 14.28 9.03 1.23
CA THR A 19 15.10 10.21 1.59
C THR A 19 15.16 10.40 3.11
N LEU A 20 14.05 10.20 3.80
CA LEU A 20 13.92 10.46 5.23
C LEU A 20 14.84 9.58 6.07
N HIS A 21 15.00 8.29 5.70
CA HIS A 21 15.83 7.37 6.48
C HIS A 21 17.29 7.85 6.58
N GLU A 22 17.87 8.45 5.54
CA GLU A 22 19.21 9.00 5.58
C GLU A 22 19.29 10.25 6.47
N HIS A 23 18.26 11.12 6.44
CA HIS A 23 18.20 12.27 7.34
C HIS A 23 18.09 11.84 8.81
N ILE A 24 17.34 10.76 9.10
CA ILE A 24 17.26 10.18 10.43
C ILE A 24 18.61 9.57 10.83
N ARG A 25 19.21 8.74 9.95
CA ARG A 25 20.49 8.10 10.21
C ARG A 25 21.60 9.11 10.49
N THR A 26 21.63 10.23 9.77
CA THR A 26 22.61 11.31 9.94
C THR A 26 22.19 12.34 10.98
N GLN A 27 21.11 12.10 11.72
CA GLN A 27 20.59 12.96 12.79
C GLN A 27 20.22 14.39 12.34
N VAL A 28 19.92 14.59 11.04
CA VAL A 28 19.37 15.84 10.48
C VAL A 28 17.92 16.01 10.90
N VAL A 29 17.18 14.89 11.01
CA VAL A 29 15.76 14.82 11.44
C VAL A 29 15.66 13.82 12.59
N SER A 30 14.91 14.17 13.64
CA SER A 30 14.64 13.28 14.78
C SER A 30 13.46 12.36 14.51
N PRO A 31 13.54 11.05 14.84
CA PRO A 31 12.36 10.16 14.86
C PRO A 31 11.22 10.72 15.70
N VAL A 32 11.51 11.42 16.78
CA VAL A 32 10.51 12.05 17.66
C VAL A 32 9.74 13.16 16.92
N GLU A 33 10.43 13.97 16.12
CA GLU A 33 9.79 15.00 15.29
C GLU A 33 8.91 14.37 14.20
N VAL A 34 9.37 13.30 13.55
CA VAL A 34 8.63 12.56 12.53
C VAL A 34 7.34 11.98 13.11
N VAL A 35 7.41 11.27 14.24
CA VAL A 35 6.26 10.69 14.92
C VAL A 35 5.27 11.77 15.36
N ASN A 36 5.75 12.84 16.00
CA ASN A 36 4.88 13.94 16.43
C ASN A 36 4.17 14.62 15.26
N THR A 37 4.84 14.75 14.11
CA THR A 37 4.20 15.29 12.90
C THR A 37 3.08 14.38 12.41
N CYS A 38 3.29 13.06 12.35
CA CYS A 38 2.23 12.11 12.01
C CYS A 38 1.07 12.16 13.02
N LEU A 39 1.35 12.21 14.33
CA LEU A 39 0.32 12.26 15.37
C LEU A 39 -0.53 13.54 15.29
N ARG A 40 0.08 14.69 15.03
CA ARG A 40 -0.70 15.93 14.77
C ARG A 40 -1.62 15.79 13.56
N ARG A 41 -1.15 15.20 12.46
CA ARG A 41 -1.99 14.92 11.29
C ARG A 41 -3.13 13.96 11.62
N ILE A 42 -2.86 12.91 12.37
CA ILE A 42 -3.88 11.96 12.85
C ILE A 42 -4.95 12.70 13.64
N GLU A 43 -4.59 13.52 14.61
CA GLU A 43 -5.51 14.28 15.43
C GLU A 43 -6.42 15.21 14.61
N GLN A 44 -5.86 15.93 13.65
CA GLN A 44 -6.60 16.89 12.84
C GLN A 44 -7.45 16.26 11.72
N ILE A 45 -7.02 15.12 11.17
CA ILE A 45 -7.59 14.55 9.95
C ILE A 45 -8.49 13.34 10.25
N THR A 46 -8.21 12.54 11.28
CA THR A 46 -9.01 11.35 11.62
C THR A 46 -10.49 11.66 11.82
N PRO A 47 -10.91 12.77 12.46
CA PRO A 47 -12.33 13.10 12.59
C PRO A 47 -13.05 13.27 11.25
N LYS A 48 -12.32 13.56 10.18
CA LYS A 48 -12.86 13.77 8.82
C LYS A 48 -12.83 12.51 7.96
N LEU A 49 -11.80 11.67 8.13
CA LEU A 49 -11.55 10.52 7.27
C LEU A 49 -11.79 9.17 7.95
N ASN A 50 -11.78 9.10 9.28
CA ASN A 50 -11.94 7.88 10.07
C ASN A 50 -10.97 6.75 9.66
N ALA A 51 -9.71 7.10 9.41
CA ALA A 51 -8.71 6.19 8.88
C ALA A 51 -8.13 5.21 9.93
N PHE A 52 -8.28 5.50 11.23
CA PHE A 52 -7.74 4.70 12.33
C PHE A 52 -8.88 4.15 13.21
N ILE A 53 -8.73 2.89 13.67
CA ILE A 53 -9.54 2.30 14.75
C ILE A 53 -8.86 2.54 16.10
N THR A 54 -7.54 2.40 16.14
CA THR A 54 -6.74 2.62 17.35
C THR A 54 -5.49 3.42 17.00
N VAL A 55 -5.26 4.51 17.72
CA VAL A 55 -4.05 5.32 17.63
C VAL A 55 -3.17 5.01 18.84
N LEU A 56 -1.89 4.74 18.62
CA LEU A 56 -0.91 4.34 19.63
C LEU A 56 0.03 5.52 19.94
N ALA A 57 -0.56 6.65 20.37
CA ALA A 57 0.18 7.91 20.47
C ALA A 57 1.31 7.88 21.50
N ASP A 58 1.07 7.32 22.69
CA ASP A 58 2.06 7.31 23.78
C ASP A 58 3.13 6.24 23.52
N GLU A 59 2.73 5.06 23.04
CA GLU A 59 3.65 4.00 22.62
C GLU A 59 4.56 4.49 21.48
N ALA A 60 3.99 5.13 20.46
CA ALA A 60 4.76 5.65 19.34
C ALA A 60 5.77 6.73 19.76
N ARG A 61 5.41 7.63 20.69
CA ARG A 61 6.35 8.61 21.25
C ARG A 61 7.46 7.93 22.07
N SER A 62 7.11 6.91 22.86
CA SER A 62 8.08 6.15 23.64
C SER A 62 9.06 5.42 22.73
N GLU A 63 8.58 4.71 21.70
CA GLU A 63 9.41 4.02 20.72
C GLU A 63 10.27 4.99 19.90
N ALA A 64 9.78 6.20 19.58
CA ALA A 64 10.55 7.23 18.90
C ALA A 64 11.74 7.73 19.74
N ASN A 65 11.57 7.91 21.06
CA ASN A 65 12.64 8.27 21.95
C ASN A 65 13.71 7.15 22.06
N VAL A 66 13.25 5.88 22.08
CA VAL A 66 14.19 4.74 22.05
C VAL A 66 14.98 4.72 20.74
N ALA A 67 14.29 4.84 19.58
CA ALA A 67 14.93 4.88 18.28
C ALA A 67 15.96 6.03 18.17
N GLU A 68 15.61 7.23 18.63
CA GLU A 68 16.53 8.36 18.66
C GLU A 68 17.78 8.08 19.49
N SER A 69 17.60 7.48 20.68
CA SER A 69 18.71 7.11 21.57
C SER A 69 19.61 6.04 20.96
N GLU A 70 19.04 5.04 20.31
CA GLU A 70 19.80 3.99 19.60
C GLU A 70 20.61 4.57 18.44
N ILE A 71 20.01 5.44 17.63
CA ILE A 71 20.66 6.08 16.48
C ILE A 71 21.83 6.96 16.96
N LYS A 72 21.62 7.76 18.02
CA LYS A 72 22.70 8.55 18.65
C LYS A 72 23.84 7.68 19.19
N ALA A 73 23.55 6.46 19.63
CA ALA A 73 24.53 5.48 20.07
C ALA A 73 25.16 4.66 18.92
N GLY A 74 24.85 4.98 17.65
CA GLY A 74 25.36 4.27 16.48
C GLY A 74 24.67 2.92 16.20
N LYS A 75 23.57 2.60 16.87
CA LYS A 75 22.79 1.36 16.69
C LYS A 75 21.72 1.54 15.63
N TRP A 76 22.13 1.59 14.38
CA TRP A 76 21.21 1.70 13.23
C TRP A 76 20.62 0.34 12.84
N ARG A 77 19.27 0.22 12.79
CA ARG A 77 18.57 -1.02 12.46
C ARG A 77 18.18 -1.14 10.97
N GLY A 78 18.36 -0.08 10.18
CA GLY A 78 18.03 -0.07 8.77
C GLY A 78 17.05 1.04 8.37
N PRO A 79 16.60 1.06 7.09
CA PRO A 79 15.83 2.18 6.52
C PRO A 79 14.48 2.49 7.19
N LEU A 80 13.91 1.53 7.92
CA LEU A 80 12.66 1.76 8.65
C LEU A 80 12.87 2.19 10.11
N HIS A 81 14.10 2.34 10.57
CA HIS A 81 14.40 2.71 11.96
C HIS A 81 13.89 4.14 12.27
N GLY A 82 12.89 4.24 13.12
CA GLY A 82 12.24 5.50 13.49
C GLY A 82 11.13 5.97 12.53
N ILE A 83 10.73 5.14 11.56
CA ILE A 83 9.67 5.46 10.59
C ILE A 83 8.29 5.03 11.12
N PRO A 84 7.28 5.95 11.20
CA PRO A 84 5.92 5.62 11.57
C PRO A 84 5.20 4.77 10.51
N VAL A 85 4.70 3.60 10.93
CA VAL A 85 4.01 2.62 10.09
C VAL A 85 2.66 2.26 10.68
N GLY A 86 1.62 2.19 9.86
CA GLY A 86 0.30 1.72 10.24
C GLY A 86 0.10 0.23 9.95
N ILE A 87 -0.77 -0.41 10.72
CA ILE A 87 -1.08 -1.84 10.56
C ILE A 87 -2.57 -1.99 10.29
N LYS A 88 -2.96 -2.58 9.15
CA LYS A 88 -4.36 -2.92 8.89
C LYS A 88 -4.90 -3.74 10.07
N ASP A 89 -6.10 -3.42 10.52
CA ASP A 89 -6.68 -4.03 11.73
C ASP A 89 -7.10 -5.50 11.57
N PHE A 90 -6.43 -6.19 10.68
CA PHE A 90 -6.45 -7.62 10.42
C PHE A 90 -5.27 -8.35 11.07
N TYR A 91 -4.10 -7.68 11.14
CA TYR A 91 -2.88 -8.29 11.66
C TYR A 91 -2.81 -8.19 13.17
N ASP A 92 -2.61 -9.32 13.81
CA ASP A 92 -2.39 -9.40 15.24
C ASP A 92 -1.18 -8.56 15.65
N THR A 93 -1.39 -7.73 16.64
CA THR A 93 -0.35 -6.90 17.24
C THR A 93 -0.41 -7.13 18.75
N ALA A 94 0.64 -7.71 19.31
CA ALA A 94 0.66 -8.15 20.71
C ALA A 94 0.30 -7.03 21.67
N GLY A 95 -0.69 -7.26 22.54
CA GLY A 95 -1.17 -6.28 23.51
C GLY A 95 -2.04 -5.15 22.93
N ILE A 96 -2.24 -5.10 21.60
CA ILE A 96 -3.00 -4.06 20.92
C ILE A 96 -4.29 -4.64 20.33
N ARG A 97 -5.40 -3.98 20.59
CA ARG A 97 -6.71 -4.37 20.08
C ARG A 97 -6.67 -4.56 18.56
N THR A 98 -7.18 -5.72 18.08
CA THR A 98 -7.23 -6.11 16.67
C THR A 98 -8.58 -6.71 16.36
N THR A 99 -9.41 -6.02 15.59
CA THR A 99 -10.86 -6.23 15.52
C THR A 99 -11.39 -6.64 14.14
N ALA A 100 -10.59 -6.55 13.08
CA ALA A 100 -11.07 -6.71 11.70
C ALA A 100 -12.25 -5.78 11.34
N ALA A 101 -12.40 -4.64 12.02
CA ALA A 101 -13.54 -3.74 11.94
C ALA A 101 -14.91 -4.42 12.19
N PHE A 102 -14.93 -5.51 12.96
CA PHE A 102 -16.09 -6.36 13.22
C PHE A 102 -16.47 -6.32 14.70
N GLU A 103 -17.78 -6.14 14.98
CA GLU A 103 -18.29 -6.01 16.36
C GLU A 103 -17.91 -7.18 17.26
N HIS A 104 -17.96 -8.41 16.74
CA HIS A 104 -17.64 -9.61 17.51
C HIS A 104 -16.20 -9.58 18.08
N PHE A 105 -15.27 -8.94 17.36
CA PHE A 105 -13.86 -8.82 17.76
C PHE A 105 -13.52 -7.46 18.38
N LYS A 106 -14.49 -6.61 18.70
CA LYS A 106 -14.26 -5.23 19.16
C LYS A 106 -13.32 -5.09 20.38
N ASP A 107 -13.27 -6.11 21.21
CA ASP A 107 -12.46 -6.16 22.44
C ASP A 107 -11.31 -7.19 22.36
N ARG A 108 -11.09 -7.79 21.17
CA ARG A 108 -10.06 -8.81 20.97
C ARG A 108 -8.66 -8.20 21.06
N VAL A 109 -7.81 -8.75 21.95
CA VAL A 109 -6.42 -8.34 22.12
C VAL A 109 -5.52 -9.57 21.95
N PRO A 110 -4.75 -9.66 20.84
CA PRO A 110 -3.86 -10.80 20.61
C PRO A 110 -2.64 -10.78 21.54
N ARG A 111 -2.11 -11.97 21.82
CA ARG A 111 -0.93 -12.15 22.70
C ARG A 111 0.39 -12.16 21.95
N LYS A 112 0.37 -12.29 20.63
CA LYS A 112 1.55 -12.37 19.77
C LYS A 112 1.41 -11.43 18.57
N ASP A 113 2.52 -10.94 18.10
CA ASP A 113 2.58 -10.22 16.85
C ASP A 113 2.43 -11.17 15.66
N ALA A 114 1.74 -10.73 14.61
CA ALA A 114 1.85 -11.32 13.29
C ALA A 114 3.30 -11.26 12.80
N VAL A 115 3.70 -12.21 11.96
CA VAL A 115 5.09 -12.30 11.46
C VAL A 115 5.54 -10.98 10.80
N GLY A 116 4.70 -10.40 9.94
CA GLY A 116 5.00 -9.12 9.29
C GLY A 116 5.13 -7.96 10.28
N VAL A 117 4.29 -7.93 11.34
CA VAL A 117 4.36 -6.91 12.40
C VAL A 117 5.67 -7.04 13.19
N ALA A 118 6.05 -8.27 13.57
CA ALA A 118 7.31 -8.53 14.27
C ALA A 118 8.53 -8.10 13.43
N LYS A 119 8.53 -8.37 12.11
CA LYS A 119 9.61 -7.94 11.21
C LYS A 119 9.72 -6.41 11.16
N LEU A 120 8.61 -5.69 11.03
CA LEU A 120 8.60 -4.22 11.04
C LEU A 120 9.16 -3.66 12.35
N LYS A 121 8.71 -4.18 13.52
CA LYS A 121 9.22 -3.77 14.83
C LYS A 121 10.73 -4.06 14.98
N ASN A 122 11.18 -5.23 14.53
CA ASN A 122 12.62 -5.59 14.59
C ASN A 122 13.49 -4.68 13.71
N ALA A 123 12.96 -4.21 12.58
CA ALA A 123 13.62 -3.22 11.73
C ALA A 123 13.58 -1.78 12.32
N GLY A 124 12.97 -1.61 13.50
CA GLY A 124 12.85 -0.32 14.18
C GLY A 124 11.73 0.57 13.67
N ALA A 125 10.80 0.05 12.85
CA ALA A 125 9.60 0.78 12.46
C ALA A 125 8.70 1.01 13.68
N ILE A 126 8.12 2.21 13.80
CA ILE A 126 7.26 2.60 14.91
C ILE A 126 5.81 2.38 14.52
N ILE A 127 5.12 1.48 15.23
CA ILE A 127 3.71 1.18 14.96
C ILE A 127 2.85 2.32 15.53
N ILE A 128 2.29 3.15 14.64
CA ILE A 128 1.55 4.36 15.04
C ILE A 128 0.05 4.10 15.28
N GLY A 129 -0.47 2.98 14.79
CA GLY A 129 -1.87 2.61 15.03
C GLY A 129 -2.39 1.48 14.14
N LYS A 130 -3.67 1.12 14.40
CA LYS A 130 -4.43 0.13 13.66
C LYS A 130 -5.36 0.82 12.69
N MET A 131 -5.23 0.46 11.41
CA MET A 131 -5.97 1.09 10.30
C MET A 131 -7.39 0.56 10.20
N ASN A 132 -8.36 1.47 10.08
CA ASN A 132 -9.74 1.11 9.78
C ASN A 132 -9.83 0.42 8.40
N MET A 133 -10.83 -0.42 8.23
CA MET A 133 -10.96 -1.27 7.06
C MET A 133 -12.43 -1.64 6.80
N HIS A 134 -12.74 -2.16 5.62
CA HIS A 134 -14.02 -2.82 5.38
C HIS A 134 -14.11 -4.06 6.27
N ARG A 135 -15.22 -4.22 6.96
CA ARG A 135 -15.48 -5.30 7.93
C ARG A 135 -15.06 -6.66 7.37
N LEU A 136 -14.30 -7.41 8.15
CA LEU A 136 -13.75 -8.73 7.81
C LEU A 136 -13.02 -8.82 6.47
N GLY A 137 -12.71 -7.68 5.83
CA GLY A 137 -12.09 -7.65 4.51
C GLY A 137 -13.02 -8.01 3.35
N GLU A 138 -14.33 -8.09 3.57
CA GLU A 138 -15.32 -8.66 2.64
C GLU A 138 -15.94 -7.65 1.67
N GLY A 139 -15.26 -6.55 1.35
CA GLY A 139 -15.77 -5.56 0.40
C GLY A 139 -14.69 -4.67 -0.20
N THR A 140 -15.07 -3.96 -1.26
CA THR A 140 -14.18 -3.08 -2.02
C THR A 140 -14.41 -1.60 -1.77
N THR A 141 -15.33 -1.23 -0.87
CA THR A 141 -15.77 0.16 -0.69
C THR A 141 -15.14 0.87 0.52
N GLY A 142 -14.89 0.16 1.62
CA GLY A 142 -14.37 0.73 2.87
C GLY A 142 -15.40 1.50 3.70
N ILE A 143 -16.69 1.41 3.39
CA ILE A 143 -17.75 2.12 4.12
C ILE A 143 -18.43 1.26 5.20
N ASP A 144 -18.39 -0.06 5.09
CA ASP A 144 -18.89 -0.97 6.11
C ASP A 144 -17.78 -1.27 7.14
N SER A 145 -17.89 -0.69 8.31
CA SER A 145 -17.03 -0.90 9.47
C SER A 145 -17.82 -0.68 10.75
N TYR A 146 -17.65 -1.52 11.76
CA TYR A 146 -18.23 -1.31 13.09
C TYR A 146 -17.84 0.05 13.71
N PHE A 147 -16.66 0.55 13.36
CA PHE A 147 -16.14 1.83 13.83
C PHE A 147 -16.52 3.01 12.91
N GLY A 148 -17.47 2.80 12.01
CA GLY A 148 -17.92 3.79 11.04
C GLY A 148 -17.10 3.80 9.73
N PRO A 149 -17.66 4.42 8.68
CA PRO A 149 -17.10 4.42 7.34
C PRO A 149 -15.80 5.23 7.24
N VAL A 150 -14.86 4.72 6.45
CA VAL A 150 -13.69 5.51 6.04
C VAL A 150 -14.08 6.43 4.88
N ARG A 151 -13.48 7.61 4.80
CA ARG A 151 -13.74 8.61 3.77
C ARG A 151 -12.53 8.82 2.86
N ASN A 152 -12.82 9.17 1.60
CA ASN A 152 -11.78 9.43 0.62
C ASN A 152 -11.06 10.77 0.91
N PRO A 153 -9.72 10.81 0.91
CA PRO A 153 -8.95 12.02 1.20
C PRO A 153 -9.06 13.12 0.13
N TRP A 154 -9.52 12.79 -1.08
CA TRP A 154 -9.76 13.78 -2.13
C TRP A 154 -11.12 14.44 -1.94
N ASN A 155 -12.15 13.66 -1.60
CA ASN A 155 -13.48 14.16 -1.27
C ASN A 155 -14.23 13.15 -0.38
N ALA A 156 -14.67 13.57 0.80
CA ALA A 156 -15.34 12.73 1.78
C ALA A 156 -16.71 12.16 1.35
N GLN A 157 -17.29 12.64 0.24
CA GLN A 157 -18.54 12.09 -0.32
C GLN A 157 -18.30 10.83 -1.18
N TYR A 158 -17.04 10.48 -1.43
CA TYR A 158 -16.65 9.34 -2.25
C TYR A 158 -15.98 8.25 -1.42
N ILE A 159 -16.03 7.01 -1.91
CA ILE A 159 -15.41 5.89 -1.22
C ILE A 159 -13.88 5.94 -1.33
N PRO A 160 -13.13 5.50 -0.31
CA PRO A 160 -11.68 5.38 -0.38
C PRO A 160 -11.21 4.11 -1.11
N GLY A 161 -12.16 3.24 -1.51
CA GLY A 161 -11.88 1.87 -1.89
C GLY A 161 -11.64 0.98 -0.66
N GLY A 162 -11.66 -0.35 -0.87
CA GLY A 162 -11.54 -1.35 0.21
C GLY A 162 -10.87 -2.65 -0.26
N SER A 163 -10.59 -3.54 0.69
CA SER A 163 -10.90 -3.46 2.12
C SER A 163 -9.86 -2.67 2.95
N SER A 164 -8.68 -2.35 2.44
CA SER A 164 -7.63 -1.61 3.19
C SER A 164 -7.83 -0.09 3.09
N SER A 165 -9.02 0.38 3.40
CA SER A 165 -9.49 1.75 3.20
C SER A 165 -8.76 2.77 4.06
N GLY A 166 -8.65 2.53 5.37
CA GLY A 166 -7.95 3.41 6.30
C GLY A 166 -6.47 3.56 5.98
N SER A 167 -5.84 2.48 5.53
CA SER A 167 -4.44 2.48 5.09
C SER A 167 -4.21 3.44 3.92
N ALA A 168 -5.07 3.36 2.88
CA ALA A 168 -4.97 4.26 1.74
C ALA A 168 -5.19 5.73 2.15
N ALA A 169 -6.24 5.99 2.92
CA ALA A 169 -6.57 7.33 3.39
C ALA A 169 -5.46 7.91 4.28
N ALA A 170 -4.88 7.12 5.17
CA ALA A 170 -3.81 7.55 6.09
C ALA A 170 -2.52 7.90 5.34
N VAL A 171 -2.06 7.02 4.43
CA VAL A 171 -0.84 7.25 3.64
C VAL A 171 -1.01 8.44 2.69
N ALA A 172 -2.15 8.55 2.01
CA ALA A 172 -2.47 9.68 1.12
C ALA A 172 -2.56 11.02 1.84
N SER A 173 -2.77 11.01 3.15
CA SER A 173 -2.89 12.21 4.00
C SER A 173 -1.66 12.44 4.89
N GLY A 174 -0.58 11.67 4.73
CA GLY A 174 0.66 11.82 5.50
C GLY A 174 0.53 11.50 6.99
N MET A 175 -0.48 10.74 7.40
CA MET A 175 -0.67 10.30 8.79
C MET A 175 0.29 9.16 9.18
N CYS A 176 0.84 8.47 8.21
CA CYS A 176 1.95 7.52 8.33
C CYS A 176 2.67 7.40 6.99
N TYR A 177 3.82 6.74 6.97
CA TYR A 177 4.66 6.61 5.76
C TYR A 177 4.39 5.34 4.99
N ALA A 178 4.04 4.28 5.67
CA ALA A 178 3.71 2.99 5.08
C ALA A 178 2.64 2.27 5.89
N THR A 179 1.99 1.27 5.27
CA THR A 179 1.12 0.33 6.00
C THR A 179 1.34 -1.11 5.55
N LEU A 180 1.12 -2.04 6.49
CA LEU A 180 1.01 -3.47 6.20
C LEU A 180 -0.47 -3.84 6.04
N ASP A 181 -0.82 -4.39 4.89
CA ASP A 181 -2.18 -4.61 4.41
C ASP A 181 -2.43 -6.04 3.91
N THR A 182 -3.64 -6.31 3.44
CA THR A 182 -4.01 -7.57 2.77
C THR A 182 -4.71 -7.32 1.44
N ASP A 183 -4.48 -8.20 0.47
CA ASP A 183 -5.10 -8.17 -0.86
C ASP A 183 -5.55 -9.58 -1.25
N ALA A 184 -6.86 -9.84 -1.30
CA ALA A 184 -7.43 -11.11 -1.75
C ALA A 184 -8.07 -11.02 -3.14
N ILE A 185 -8.65 -9.85 -3.49
CA ILE A 185 -9.29 -9.62 -4.79
C ILE A 185 -8.96 -8.25 -5.38
N GLY A 186 -8.00 -7.53 -4.76
CA GLY A 186 -7.67 -6.14 -5.09
C GLY A 186 -7.71 -5.22 -3.87
N SER A 187 -7.84 -5.75 -2.66
CA SER A 187 -8.05 -4.97 -1.43
C SER A 187 -6.90 -4.02 -1.05
N CYS A 188 -5.74 -4.13 -1.68
CA CYS A 188 -4.70 -3.09 -1.67
C CYS A 188 -4.84 -2.20 -2.90
N ARG A 189 -4.84 -2.79 -4.09
CA ARG A 189 -4.73 -2.08 -5.37
C ARG A 189 -5.92 -1.17 -5.67
N LEU A 190 -7.15 -1.60 -5.37
CA LEU A 190 -8.35 -0.79 -5.57
C LEU A 190 -8.33 0.51 -4.74
N PRO A 191 -8.05 0.47 -3.41
CA PRO A 191 -7.91 1.71 -2.64
C PRO A 191 -6.73 2.59 -3.09
N ALA A 192 -5.67 2.01 -3.68
CA ALA A 192 -4.59 2.80 -4.26
C ALA A 192 -5.08 3.70 -5.39
N ALA A 193 -5.84 3.13 -6.33
CA ALA A 193 -6.44 3.88 -7.43
C ALA A 193 -7.40 4.97 -6.93
N CYS A 194 -8.18 4.67 -5.86
CA CYS A 194 -9.13 5.64 -5.30
C CYS A 194 -8.46 6.79 -4.51
N CYS A 195 -7.29 6.56 -3.92
CA CYS A 195 -6.63 7.52 -3.03
C CYS A 195 -5.34 8.12 -3.60
N GLY A 196 -4.86 7.66 -4.75
CA GLY A 196 -3.66 8.18 -5.41
C GLY A 196 -2.36 7.82 -4.66
N VAL A 197 -2.27 6.59 -4.17
CA VAL A 197 -1.09 6.05 -3.48
C VAL A 197 -0.54 4.83 -4.21
N VAL A 198 0.68 4.44 -3.88
CA VAL A 198 1.31 3.22 -4.41
C VAL A 198 0.95 2.03 -3.54
N ARG A 199 0.53 0.93 -4.16
CA ARG A 199 0.26 -0.31 -3.44
C ARG A 199 0.77 -1.54 -4.18
N PHE A 200 1.34 -2.43 -3.39
CA PHE A 200 1.98 -3.63 -3.88
C PHE A 200 1.47 -4.88 -3.13
N LYS A 201 1.29 -5.99 -3.87
CA LYS A 201 1.23 -7.36 -3.37
C LYS A 201 2.28 -8.21 -4.09
N GLY A 202 3.04 -8.99 -3.34
CA GLY A 202 4.05 -9.89 -3.89
C GLY A 202 3.46 -11.17 -4.50
N THR A 203 4.33 -12.03 -4.97
CA THR A 203 3.99 -13.42 -5.30
C THR A 203 3.40 -14.12 -4.08
N TYR A 204 2.47 -15.05 -4.30
CA TYR A 204 1.87 -15.82 -3.21
C TYR A 204 2.96 -16.55 -2.42
N GLY A 205 2.98 -16.34 -1.10
CA GLY A 205 3.99 -16.91 -0.20
C GLY A 205 5.28 -16.09 -0.06
N LEU A 206 5.48 -15.00 -0.81
CA LEU A 206 6.68 -14.14 -0.67
C LEU A 206 6.74 -13.47 0.72
N ILE A 207 5.63 -12.92 1.18
CA ILE A 207 5.50 -12.35 2.53
C ILE A 207 4.66 -13.30 3.35
N ASN A 208 5.14 -13.65 4.53
CA ASN A 208 4.47 -14.59 5.42
C ASN A 208 3.15 -14.00 5.98
N PRO A 209 1.97 -14.61 5.72
CA PRO A 209 0.68 -14.10 6.16
C PRO A 209 0.32 -14.49 7.61
N LYS A 210 1.16 -15.25 8.33
CA LYS A 210 0.83 -15.79 9.64
C LYS A 210 0.57 -14.69 10.66
N GLY A 211 -0.51 -14.86 11.44
CA GLY A 211 -0.93 -13.94 12.49
C GLY A 211 -2.00 -12.94 12.00
N ILE A 212 -2.82 -13.35 11.03
CA ILE A 212 -4.04 -12.63 10.67
C ILE A 212 -5.18 -13.31 11.44
N LEU A 213 -5.73 -12.66 12.47
CA LEU A 213 -6.78 -13.19 13.37
C LEU A 213 -6.46 -14.62 13.86
N ASP A 214 -5.23 -14.81 14.36
CA ASP A 214 -4.73 -16.12 14.78
C ASP A 214 -5.58 -16.68 15.94
N GLY A 215 -6.01 -17.94 15.83
CA GLY A 215 -6.85 -18.60 16.82
C GLY A 215 -8.36 -18.38 16.67
N GLU A 216 -8.79 -17.56 15.70
CA GLU A 216 -10.20 -17.39 15.36
C GLU A 216 -10.66 -18.43 14.32
N GLN A 217 -11.95 -18.36 13.94
CA GLN A 217 -12.51 -19.25 12.94
C GLN A 217 -11.69 -19.23 11.66
N ASP A 218 -11.40 -20.42 11.15
CA ASP A 218 -10.63 -20.61 9.94
C ASP A 218 -11.28 -19.92 8.73
N PRO A 219 -10.54 -19.08 8.00
CA PRO A 219 -11.06 -18.45 6.81
C PRO A 219 -11.43 -19.51 5.76
N GLY A 220 -12.44 -19.21 4.95
CA GLY A 220 -12.83 -20.08 3.84
C GLY A 220 -11.67 -20.35 2.87
N GLU A 221 -11.74 -21.47 2.15
CA GLU A 221 -10.68 -21.96 1.27
C GLU A 221 -10.25 -20.89 0.23
N MET A 222 -11.19 -20.16 -0.35
CA MET A 222 -10.89 -19.07 -1.29
C MET A 222 -9.98 -18.00 -0.66
N ILE A 223 -10.23 -17.61 0.59
CA ILE A 223 -9.40 -16.60 1.26
C ILE A 223 -7.99 -17.11 1.49
N ARG A 224 -7.82 -18.39 1.87
CA ARG A 224 -6.48 -18.97 2.05
C ARG A 224 -5.66 -18.93 0.78
N TRP A 225 -6.27 -19.22 -0.36
CA TRP A 225 -5.59 -19.21 -1.65
C TRP A 225 -5.38 -17.81 -2.23
N PHE A 226 -6.28 -16.85 -1.98
CA PHE A 226 -6.25 -15.55 -2.64
C PHE A 226 -5.58 -14.45 -1.81
N ALA A 227 -5.55 -14.59 -0.48
CA ALA A 227 -5.03 -13.54 0.38
C ALA A 227 -3.50 -13.43 0.30
N HIS A 228 -3.04 -12.23 0.04
CA HIS A 228 -1.63 -11.85 0.04
C HIS A 228 -1.42 -10.72 1.05
N PRO A 229 -0.33 -10.71 1.83
CA PRO A 229 0.12 -9.48 2.47
C PRO A 229 0.42 -8.41 1.42
N GLY A 230 0.10 -7.16 1.75
CA GLY A 230 0.30 -6.02 0.87
C GLY A 230 0.96 -4.85 1.59
N ILE A 231 1.49 -3.94 0.81
CA ILE A 231 2.20 -2.75 1.25
C ILE A 231 1.56 -1.53 0.62
N THR A 232 1.34 -0.48 1.42
CA THR A 232 0.94 0.85 0.91
C THR A 232 2.00 1.88 1.26
N THR A 233 2.37 2.71 0.30
CA THR A 233 3.31 3.83 0.46
C THR A 233 2.93 4.97 -0.47
N ARG A 234 3.68 6.08 -0.46
CA ARG A 234 3.49 7.17 -1.43
C ARG A 234 4.35 7.04 -2.67
N SER A 235 5.42 6.24 -2.63
CA SER A 235 6.30 6.03 -3.79
C SER A 235 6.69 4.57 -3.97
N VAL A 236 7.11 4.23 -5.17
CA VAL A 236 7.62 2.88 -5.49
C VAL A 236 8.92 2.58 -4.74
N ALA A 237 9.77 3.60 -4.54
CA ALA A 237 11.00 3.47 -3.80
C ALA A 237 10.74 3.08 -2.33
N ASP A 238 9.76 3.72 -1.68
CA ASP A 238 9.34 3.39 -0.33
C ASP A 238 8.77 1.96 -0.24
N THR A 239 7.99 1.55 -1.24
CA THR A 239 7.48 0.18 -1.33
C THR A 239 8.61 -0.85 -1.35
N ALA A 240 9.64 -0.59 -2.14
CA ALA A 240 10.79 -1.50 -2.24
C ALA A 240 11.54 -1.64 -0.91
N LEU A 241 11.73 -0.54 -0.15
CA LEU A 241 12.33 -0.58 1.18
C LEU A 241 11.51 -1.38 2.20
N VAL A 242 10.18 -1.20 2.19
CA VAL A 242 9.29 -1.96 3.09
C VAL A 242 9.25 -3.44 2.70
N LEU A 243 9.27 -3.75 1.40
CA LEU A 243 9.29 -5.13 0.90
C LEU A 243 10.57 -5.85 1.33
N ASP A 244 11.73 -5.18 1.24
CA ASP A 244 13.01 -5.75 1.67
C ASP A 244 12.97 -6.20 3.15
N VAL A 245 12.27 -5.45 4.01
CA VAL A 245 12.09 -5.81 5.43
C VAL A 245 11.11 -6.98 5.60
N LEU A 246 10.05 -7.06 4.81
CA LEU A 246 8.98 -8.06 4.97
C LEU A 246 9.31 -9.42 4.34
N THR A 247 10.25 -9.47 3.38
CA THR A 247 10.64 -10.74 2.74
C THR A 247 11.46 -11.63 3.68
N GLU A 248 11.38 -12.96 3.51
CA GLU A 248 12.07 -13.93 4.39
C GLU A 248 13.48 -14.28 3.92
N ARG A 249 13.99 -13.64 2.88
CA ARG A 249 15.33 -13.91 2.35
C ARG A 249 16.38 -13.42 3.36
N GLY A 250 17.41 -14.26 3.61
CA GLY A 250 18.39 -14.12 4.68
C GLY A 250 19.18 -12.80 4.75
N GLU A 251 20.08 -12.70 5.70
CA GLU A 251 20.77 -11.45 6.11
C GLU A 251 21.47 -10.67 4.98
N ASP A 252 21.84 -11.34 3.86
CA ASP A 252 22.54 -10.72 2.72
C ASP A 252 21.61 -9.99 1.71
N THR A 253 20.30 -10.02 1.88
CA THR A 253 19.34 -9.48 0.90
C THR A 253 18.74 -8.13 1.32
N ALA A 254 19.20 -7.54 2.43
CA ALA A 254 18.74 -6.23 2.87
C ALA A 254 18.89 -5.17 1.76
N ALA A 255 17.76 -4.57 1.37
CA ALA A 255 17.65 -3.55 0.33
C ALA A 255 17.93 -4.04 -1.10
N GLU A 256 17.74 -5.33 -1.42
CA GLU A 256 17.93 -5.85 -2.78
C GLU A 256 16.93 -5.24 -3.78
N HIS A 257 15.65 -5.18 -3.43
CA HIS A 257 14.61 -4.60 -4.27
C HIS A 257 14.85 -3.10 -4.46
N PHE A 258 15.15 -2.36 -3.40
CA PHE A 258 15.43 -0.93 -3.48
C PHE A 258 16.68 -0.63 -4.32
N ARG A 259 17.78 -1.35 -4.11
CA ARG A 259 19.01 -1.21 -4.92
C ARG A 259 18.79 -1.61 -6.37
N GLY A 260 17.87 -2.55 -6.62
CA GLY A 260 17.47 -2.99 -7.95
C GLY A 260 16.85 -1.89 -8.81
N LEU A 261 16.20 -0.90 -8.19
CA LEU A 261 15.57 0.22 -8.90
C LEU A 261 16.58 1.07 -9.70
N ALA A 262 17.82 1.18 -9.23
CA ALA A 262 18.89 1.91 -9.90
C ALA A 262 19.55 1.14 -11.06
N LYS A 263 19.30 -0.17 -11.16
CA LYS A 263 19.94 -1.01 -12.20
C LYS A 263 19.12 -0.95 -13.49
N ALA A 264 19.72 -0.43 -14.57
CA ALA A 264 19.06 -0.39 -15.87
C ALA A 264 18.68 -1.80 -16.34
N LYS A 265 17.41 -1.97 -16.70
CA LYS A 265 16.85 -3.25 -17.18
C LYS A 265 15.94 -2.95 -18.38
N LYS A 266 16.02 -3.76 -19.43
CA LYS A 266 14.98 -3.81 -20.46
C LYS A 266 13.88 -4.76 -20.00
N VAL A 267 12.64 -4.33 -20.10
CA VAL A 267 11.45 -5.08 -19.68
C VAL A 267 10.61 -5.34 -20.93
N ARG A 268 10.19 -6.59 -21.15
CA ARG A 268 9.22 -6.92 -22.20
C ARG A 268 7.83 -6.69 -21.64
N VAL A 269 7.08 -5.78 -22.27
CA VAL A 269 5.81 -5.26 -21.76
C VAL A 269 4.64 -5.82 -22.55
N GLY A 270 3.75 -6.53 -21.89
CA GLY A 270 2.44 -6.90 -22.41
C GLY A 270 1.40 -5.83 -22.05
N VAL A 271 0.66 -5.35 -23.03
CA VAL A 271 -0.49 -4.45 -22.83
C VAL A 271 -1.75 -5.28 -22.95
N ALA A 272 -2.50 -5.42 -21.86
CA ALA A 272 -3.77 -6.14 -21.90
C ALA A 272 -4.76 -5.43 -22.83
N ASP A 273 -5.37 -6.16 -23.77
CA ASP A 273 -6.37 -5.65 -24.70
C ASP A 273 -7.82 -6.03 -24.32
N ASN A 274 -7.97 -6.97 -23.39
CA ASN A 274 -9.25 -7.50 -22.92
C ASN A 274 -9.65 -7.01 -21.52
N PHE A 275 -9.06 -5.91 -21.01
CA PHE A 275 -9.40 -5.33 -19.72
C PHE A 275 -10.82 -4.73 -19.72
N LYS A 276 -11.37 -4.49 -18.52
CA LYS A 276 -12.58 -3.72 -18.32
C LYS A 276 -12.25 -2.29 -17.92
N GLY A 277 -12.84 -1.32 -18.57
CA GLY A 277 -12.65 0.11 -18.30
C GLY A 277 -13.70 0.98 -18.94
N ASP A 278 -14.23 1.96 -18.20
CA ASP A 278 -14.99 3.04 -18.79
C ASP A 278 -14.10 3.93 -19.68
N ARG A 279 -14.70 4.95 -20.28
CA ARG A 279 -13.98 5.83 -21.21
C ARG A 279 -12.82 6.59 -20.53
N GLU A 280 -13.00 7.04 -19.28
CA GLU A 280 -11.98 7.84 -18.57
C GLU A 280 -10.82 6.97 -18.11
N VAL A 281 -11.14 5.79 -17.57
CA VAL A 281 -10.15 4.76 -17.19
C VAL A 281 -9.33 4.33 -18.41
N SER A 282 -10.00 4.00 -19.53
CA SER A 282 -9.35 3.59 -20.76
C SER A 282 -8.41 4.67 -21.30
N HIS A 283 -8.86 5.92 -21.34
CA HIS A 283 -8.06 7.05 -21.81
C HIS A 283 -6.81 7.31 -20.95
N ALA A 284 -6.95 7.25 -19.61
CA ALA A 284 -5.81 7.40 -18.70
C ALA A 284 -4.81 6.25 -18.88
N PHE A 285 -5.30 5.03 -19.07
CA PHE A 285 -4.48 3.86 -19.33
C PHE A 285 -3.72 3.97 -20.66
N GLU A 286 -4.38 4.36 -21.75
CA GLU A 286 -3.75 4.56 -23.06
C GLU A 286 -2.59 5.55 -22.97
N LYS A 287 -2.77 6.69 -22.26
CA LYS A 287 -1.70 7.67 -22.00
C LYS A 287 -0.55 7.05 -21.20
N ALA A 288 -0.84 6.23 -20.20
CA ALA A 288 0.21 5.55 -19.44
C ALA A 288 1.02 4.57 -20.31
N VAL A 289 0.35 3.85 -21.20
CA VAL A 289 1.00 2.95 -22.18
C VAL A 289 1.88 3.73 -23.15
N GLU A 290 1.44 4.89 -23.66
CA GLU A 290 2.24 5.75 -24.51
C GLU A 290 3.55 6.19 -23.83
N ILE A 291 3.50 6.56 -22.55
CA ILE A 291 4.67 6.93 -21.76
C ILE A 291 5.64 5.75 -21.64
N ILE A 292 5.12 4.56 -21.37
CA ILE A 292 5.95 3.34 -21.23
C ILE A 292 6.56 2.91 -22.55
N ARG A 293 5.84 3.05 -23.67
CA ARG A 293 6.39 2.83 -25.01
C ARG A 293 7.58 3.77 -25.31
N GLY A 294 7.58 4.97 -24.75
CA GLY A 294 8.68 5.91 -24.83
C GLY A 294 9.97 5.47 -24.10
N PHE A 295 9.98 4.34 -23.39
CA PHE A 295 11.20 3.77 -22.79
C PHE A 295 12.02 2.89 -23.75
N ASP A 296 11.56 2.73 -24.98
CA ASP A 296 12.17 1.85 -25.99
C ASP A 296 12.27 0.39 -25.52
N TRP A 297 11.20 -0.06 -24.84
CA TRP A 297 11.03 -1.45 -24.39
C TRP A 297 10.15 -2.22 -25.37
N PRO A 298 10.45 -3.53 -25.64
CA PRO A 298 9.55 -4.37 -26.42
C PRO A 298 8.14 -4.35 -25.82
N THR A 299 7.15 -3.97 -26.62
CA THR A 299 5.76 -3.82 -26.16
C THR A 299 4.83 -4.50 -27.15
N GLU A 300 4.01 -5.42 -26.66
CA GLU A 300 3.02 -6.15 -27.46
C GLU A 300 1.64 -6.19 -26.79
N SER A 301 0.59 -6.45 -27.58
CA SER A 301 -0.76 -6.70 -27.08
C SER A 301 -0.88 -8.12 -26.56
N VAL A 302 -1.51 -8.30 -25.41
CA VAL A 302 -1.64 -9.60 -24.74
C VAL A 302 -3.03 -9.73 -24.12
N ASN A 303 -3.66 -10.90 -24.28
CA ASN A 303 -4.85 -11.24 -23.52
C ASN A 303 -4.48 -11.57 -22.07
N ALA A 304 -4.91 -10.73 -21.12
CA ALA A 304 -4.77 -11.01 -19.70
C ALA A 304 -5.60 -12.25 -19.30
N PRO A 305 -5.10 -13.12 -18.42
CA PRO A 305 -5.78 -14.38 -18.07
C PRO A 305 -6.84 -14.15 -17.00
N PHE A 306 -7.84 -13.31 -17.29
CA PHE A 306 -8.89 -12.98 -16.31
C PHE A 306 -9.61 -14.22 -15.79
N ARG A 307 -9.84 -14.21 -14.47
CA ARG A 307 -10.63 -15.20 -13.75
C ARG A 307 -11.60 -14.49 -12.83
N GLY A 308 -12.83 -14.96 -12.80
CA GLY A 308 -13.84 -14.49 -11.85
C GLY A 308 -13.69 -15.12 -10.46
N LEU A 309 -14.45 -14.61 -9.50
CA LEU A 309 -14.49 -15.10 -8.11
C LEU A 309 -15.01 -16.54 -7.96
N GLY A 310 -15.76 -17.06 -8.95
CA GLY A 310 -16.38 -18.40 -8.94
C GLY A 310 -15.54 -19.50 -9.58
N GLY A 311 -14.22 -19.32 -9.74
CA GLY A 311 -13.36 -20.33 -10.34
C GLY A 311 -13.22 -21.61 -9.51
N ASP A 312 -13.00 -22.74 -10.19
CA ASP A 312 -12.73 -24.02 -9.53
C ASP A 312 -11.32 -24.02 -8.91
N LEU A 313 -11.26 -24.01 -7.57
CA LEU A 313 -10.00 -23.95 -6.81
C LEU A 313 -9.17 -25.23 -6.88
N ARG A 314 -9.76 -26.35 -7.32
CA ARG A 314 -9.03 -27.64 -7.44
C ARG A 314 -7.83 -27.57 -8.39
N TYR A 315 -7.82 -26.63 -9.31
CA TYR A 315 -6.76 -26.49 -10.33
C TYR A 315 -5.82 -25.30 -10.05
N ILE A 316 -6.00 -24.58 -8.93
CA ILE A 316 -5.28 -23.33 -8.67
C ILE A 316 -3.76 -23.50 -8.64
N GLU A 317 -3.24 -24.61 -8.09
CA GLU A 317 -1.80 -24.89 -8.06
C GLU A 317 -1.24 -25.15 -9.47
N ALA A 318 -1.89 -26.02 -10.24
CA ALA A 318 -1.49 -26.31 -11.61
C ALA A 318 -1.59 -25.07 -12.53
N ASP A 319 -2.61 -24.23 -12.33
CA ASP A 319 -2.76 -22.97 -13.04
C ASP A 319 -1.63 -21.98 -12.68
N ARG A 320 -1.24 -21.90 -11.40
CA ARG A 320 -0.11 -21.08 -10.94
C ARG A 320 1.22 -21.55 -11.51
N GLU A 321 1.48 -22.86 -11.55
CA GLU A 321 2.68 -23.43 -12.14
C GLU A 321 2.78 -23.14 -13.65
N SER A 322 1.66 -23.18 -14.35
CA SER A 322 1.62 -23.02 -15.82
C SER A 322 1.60 -21.56 -16.29
N ILE A 323 1.24 -20.59 -15.45
CA ILE A 323 0.98 -19.21 -15.87
C ILE A 323 2.21 -18.52 -16.49
N ALA A 324 3.41 -18.79 -15.95
CA ALA A 324 4.65 -18.22 -16.47
C ALA A 324 4.90 -18.62 -17.90
N ALA A 325 4.67 -19.90 -18.25
CA ALA A 325 4.88 -20.43 -19.59
C ALA A 325 3.76 -20.05 -20.58
N LYS A 326 2.56 -19.74 -20.10
CA LYS A 326 1.41 -19.37 -20.92
C LYS A 326 1.37 -17.85 -21.18
N THR A 327 1.18 -17.07 -20.12
CA THR A 327 0.93 -15.63 -20.25
C THR A 327 2.23 -14.81 -20.30
N PHE A 328 3.27 -15.26 -19.57
CA PHE A 328 4.53 -14.52 -19.45
C PHE A 328 5.68 -15.13 -20.29
N LYS A 329 5.35 -15.90 -21.32
CA LYS A 329 6.37 -16.49 -22.21
C LYS A 329 7.21 -15.42 -22.90
N ASP A 330 6.55 -14.41 -23.45
CA ASP A 330 7.18 -13.38 -24.29
C ASP A 330 7.20 -12.00 -23.60
N VAL A 331 6.55 -11.84 -22.46
CA VAL A 331 6.50 -10.61 -21.66
C VAL A 331 6.96 -10.84 -20.22
N ASP A 332 7.49 -9.79 -19.58
CA ASP A 332 7.92 -9.81 -18.18
C ASP A 332 6.87 -9.21 -17.26
N VAL A 333 6.12 -8.23 -17.77
CA VAL A 333 5.01 -7.57 -17.06
C VAL A 333 3.81 -7.38 -17.96
N LEU A 334 2.61 -7.38 -17.35
CA LEU A 334 1.35 -6.98 -17.97
C LEU A 334 0.93 -5.62 -17.44
N LEU A 335 0.44 -4.76 -18.33
CA LEU A 335 -0.16 -3.48 -18.01
C LEU A 335 -1.67 -3.54 -18.24
N LEU A 336 -2.44 -3.04 -17.28
CA LEU A 336 -3.88 -2.88 -17.38
C LEU A 336 -4.36 -1.80 -16.38
N PRO A 337 -5.59 -1.26 -16.52
CA PRO A 337 -6.16 -0.39 -15.51
C PRO A 337 -6.39 -1.14 -14.19
N THR A 338 -6.21 -0.46 -13.05
CA THR A 338 -6.51 -1.07 -11.75
C THR A 338 -8.00 -1.23 -11.52
N THR A 339 -8.78 -0.19 -11.81
CA THR A 339 -10.24 -0.16 -11.64
C THR A 339 -10.95 -0.22 -13.00
N THR A 340 -12.23 -0.58 -12.97
CA THR A 340 -13.07 -0.59 -14.18
C THR A 340 -13.79 0.74 -14.40
N THR A 341 -13.91 1.55 -13.35
CA THR A 341 -14.57 2.87 -13.36
C THR A 341 -13.78 3.86 -12.52
N GLY A 342 -14.12 5.13 -12.63
CA GLY A 342 -13.74 6.14 -11.64
C GLY A 342 -14.29 5.82 -10.24
N VAL A 343 -13.95 6.63 -9.26
CA VAL A 343 -14.32 6.41 -7.85
C VAL A 343 -15.82 6.61 -7.64
N PRO A 344 -16.57 5.63 -7.09
CA PRO A 344 -17.99 5.79 -6.78
C PRO A 344 -18.25 6.76 -5.62
N GLU A 345 -19.41 7.43 -5.64
CA GLU A 345 -19.90 8.14 -4.46
C GLU A 345 -20.35 7.15 -3.37
N VAL A 346 -20.28 7.58 -2.11
CA VAL A 346 -20.71 6.77 -0.97
C VAL A 346 -22.17 6.33 -1.10
N LYS A 347 -23.07 7.24 -1.52
CA LYS A 347 -24.51 6.95 -1.68
C LYS A 347 -24.78 5.83 -2.71
N ASP A 348 -23.94 5.71 -3.75
CA ASP A 348 -24.11 4.70 -4.81
C ASP A 348 -23.47 3.36 -4.40
N ALA A 349 -22.51 3.41 -3.49
CA ALA A 349 -21.78 2.25 -2.98
C ALA A 349 -22.40 1.60 -1.73
N ASP A 350 -23.34 2.28 -1.06
CA ASP A 350 -23.88 1.86 0.25
C ASP A 350 -24.62 0.51 0.18
N ALA A 351 -25.34 0.26 -0.91
CA ALA A 351 -26.09 -0.99 -1.12
C ALA A 351 -25.25 -2.12 -1.76
N ASN A 352 -24.01 -1.86 -2.16
CA ASN A 352 -23.18 -2.82 -2.89
C ASN A 352 -21.74 -2.87 -2.35
N PRO A 353 -21.38 -3.89 -1.53
CA PRO A 353 -20.03 -4.06 -1.01
C PRO A 353 -18.94 -4.17 -2.09
N LEU A 354 -19.32 -4.54 -3.31
CA LEU A 354 -18.46 -4.67 -4.49
C LEU A 354 -18.69 -3.56 -5.53
N ALA A 355 -19.17 -2.39 -5.11
CA ALA A 355 -19.41 -1.25 -6.00
C ALA A 355 -18.17 -0.83 -6.80
N LEU A 356 -16.98 -1.07 -6.28
CA LEU A 356 -15.73 -0.99 -7.04
C LEU A 356 -15.35 -2.40 -7.49
N SER A 357 -15.59 -2.70 -8.79
CA SER A 357 -15.40 -4.04 -9.34
C SER A 357 -13.95 -4.54 -9.23
N PRO A 358 -13.72 -5.79 -8.78
CA PRO A 358 -12.41 -6.42 -8.73
C PRO A 358 -12.00 -7.12 -10.05
N GLU A 359 -12.75 -7.01 -11.13
CA GLU A 359 -12.53 -7.77 -12.37
C GLU A 359 -11.11 -7.64 -12.92
N ASN A 360 -10.53 -6.44 -12.88
CA ASN A 360 -9.16 -6.22 -13.35
C ASN A 360 -8.09 -6.67 -12.34
N THR A 361 -8.44 -7.02 -11.12
CA THR A 361 -7.45 -7.29 -10.05
C THR A 361 -7.42 -8.74 -9.59
N VAL A 362 -8.57 -9.43 -9.55
CA VAL A 362 -8.71 -10.74 -8.89
C VAL A 362 -7.86 -11.84 -9.53
N PHE A 363 -7.64 -11.82 -10.84
CA PHE A 363 -6.83 -12.83 -11.52
C PHE A 363 -5.39 -12.89 -10.97
N ALA A 364 -4.81 -11.74 -10.60
CA ALA A 364 -3.46 -11.69 -10.04
C ALA A 364 -3.40 -12.35 -8.64
N ASN A 365 -4.52 -12.41 -7.91
CA ASN A 365 -4.62 -13.19 -6.67
C ASN A 365 -4.76 -14.69 -6.96
N TYR A 366 -5.62 -15.05 -7.89
CA TYR A 366 -5.83 -16.44 -8.30
C TYR A 366 -4.49 -17.08 -8.73
N TYR A 367 -3.79 -16.46 -9.65
CA TYR A 367 -2.50 -16.97 -10.15
C TYR A 367 -1.31 -16.69 -9.21
N GLY A 368 -1.53 -16.03 -8.08
CA GLY A 368 -0.45 -15.72 -7.13
C GLY A 368 0.61 -14.77 -7.67
N LEU A 369 0.29 -13.89 -8.63
CA LEU A 369 1.23 -13.01 -9.33
C LEU A 369 1.59 -11.77 -8.51
N PRO A 370 2.82 -11.27 -8.56
CA PRO A 370 3.15 -9.96 -8.02
C PRO A 370 2.42 -8.87 -8.80
N ALA A 371 1.84 -7.89 -8.10
CA ALA A 371 1.09 -6.81 -8.74
C ALA A 371 1.21 -5.50 -7.96
N MET A 372 1.28 -4.40 -8.69
CA MET A 372 1.36 -3.04 -8.16
C MET A 372 0.34 -2.14 -8.83
N SER A 373 -0.26 -1.23 -8.06
CA SER A 373 -1.06 -0.11 -8.58
C SER A 373 -0.33 1.20 -8.30
N VAL A 374 -0.17 2.01 -9.34
CA VAL A 374 0.41 3.36 -9.29
C VAL A 374 -0.52 4.37 -9.95
N LEU A 375 -0.43 5.63 -9.57
CA LEU A 375 -1.23 6.71 -10.16
C LEU A 375 -0.90 6.90 -11.64
N CYS A 376 -1.90 6.95 -12.53
CA CYS A 376 -1.70 7.13 -13.97
C CYS A 376 -2.49 8.30 -14.58
N GLY A 377 -3.20 9.06 -13.77
CA GLY A 377 -3.98 10.21 -14.22
C GLY A 377 -5.11 10.53 -13.26
N PHE A 378 -5.99 11.39 -13.73
CA PHE A 378 -7.18 11.82 -13.00
C PHE A 378 -8.40 11.77 -13.89
N ASP A 379 -9.56 11.43 -13.32
CA ASP A 379 -10.84 11.55 -14.00
C ASP A 379 -11.27 13.04 -14.11
N ARG A 380 -12.39 13.30 -14.78
CA ARG A 380 -12.96 14.65 -14.94
C ARG A 380 -13.34 15.34 -13.63
N ASN A 381 -13.54 14.57 -12.55
CA ASN A 381 -13.88 15.05 -11.21
C ASN A 381 -12.63 15.30 -10.36
N GLY A 382 -11.43 15.03 -10.90
CA GLY A 382 -10.16 15.19 -10.22
C GLY A 382 -9.78 14.04 -9.28
N PHE A 383 -10.43 12.87 -9.41
CA PHE A 383 -10.04 11.66 -8.67
C PHE A 383 -8.93 10.89 -9.37
N PRO A 384 -8.02 10.31 -8.60
CA PRO A 384 -6.93 9.53 -9.16
C PRO A 384 -7.41 8.27 -9.88
N LEU A 385 -6.68 7.87 -10.91
CA LEU A 385 -6.86 6.63 -11.67
C LEU A 385 -5.57 5.80 -11.58
N GLY A 386 -5.71 4.47 -11.52
CA GLY A 386 -4.59 3.56 -11.29
C GLY A 386 -4.18 2.76 -12.53
N LEU A 387 -2.88 2.76 -12.82
CA LEU A 387 -2.22 1.77 -13.67
C LEU A 387 -1.86 0.55 -12.82
N GLN A 388 -2.27 -0.63 -13.22
CA GLN A 388 -1.83 -1.87 -12.65
C GLN A 388 -0.71 -2.49 -13.48
N ILE A 389 0.38 -2.88 -12.80
CA ILE A 389 1.53 -3.58 -13.35
C ILE A 389 1.59 -4.94 -12.68
N VAL A 390 1.47 -6.02 -13.46
CA VAL A 390 1.47 -7.41 -12.97
C VAL A 390 2.67 -8.13 -13.55
N GLY A 391 3.49 -8.74 -12.72
CA GLY A 391 4.67 -9.50 -13.13
C GLY A 391 4.42 -11.01 -13.17
N LYS A 392 5.33 -11.73 -13.78
CA LYS A 392 5.39 -13.19 -13.65
C LYS A 392 5.72 -13.57 -12.19
N PRO A 393 5.41 -14.82 -11.76
CA PRO A 393 5.74 -15.27 -10.42
C PRO A 393 7.22 -15.07 -10.09
N TRP A 394 7.51 -14.54 -8.91
CA TRP A 394 8.87 -14.33 -8.38
C TRP A 394 9.74 -13.30 -9.13
N ASP A 395 9.12 -12.43 -9.96
CA ASP A 395 9.81 -11.30 -10.59
C ASP A 395 9.24 -9.95 -10.09
N GLU A 396 9.21 -9.77 -8.79
CA GLU A 396 8.88 -8.51 -8.14
C GLU A 396 9.76 -7.38 -8.65
N ALA A 397 11.00 -7.68 -8.97
CA ALA A 397 11.97 -6.73 -9.50
C ALA A 397 11.53 -6.10 -10.84
N ALA A 398 10.90 -6.87 -11.72
CA ALA A 398 10.36 -6.31 -12.98
C ALA A 398 9.16 -5.38 -12.72
N VAL A 399 8.27 -5.75 -11.80
CA VAL A 399 7.11 -4.93 -11.40
C VAL A 399 7.57 -3.61 -10.78
N LEU A 400 8.43 -3.68 -9.78
CA LEU A 400 8.97 -2.51 -9.07
C LEU A 400 9.75 -1.60 -10.03
N TYR A 401 10.62 -2.15 -10.87
CA TYR A 401 11.41 -1.37 -11.81
C TYR A 401 10.54 -0.66 -12.86
N THR A 402 9.53 -1.36 -13.41
CA THR A 402 8.60 -0.76 -14.37
C THR A 402 7.82 0.38 -13.74
N ALA A 403 7.29 0.17 -12.54
CA ALA A 403 6.56 1.17 -11.78
C ALA A 403 7.44 2.38 -11.43
N TYR A 404 8.66 2.15 -10.96
CA TYR A 404 9.62 3.20 -10.61
C TYR A 404 10.00 4.07 -11.82
N ARG A 405 10.28 3.43 -12.96
CA ARG A 405 10.59 4.17 -14.20
C ARG A 405 9.40 5.00 -14.67
N TYR A 406 8.19 4.47 -14.56
CA TYR A 406 6.96 5.18 -14.88
C TYR A 406 6.71 6.35 -13.93
N GLU A 407 6.78 6.12 -12.61
CA GLU A 407 6.62 7.14 -11.57
C GLU A 407 7.62 8.28 -11.76
N THR A 408 8.91 7.96 -11.92
CA THR A 408 9.98 8.95 -12.15
C THR A 408 9.76 9.77 -13.43
N LYS A 409 9.26 9.15 -14.50
CA LYS A 409 9.00 9.83 -15.77
C LYS A 409 7.82 10.79 -15.70
N THR A 410 6.79 10.43 -14.93
CA THR A 410 5.54 11.19 -14.85
C THR A 410 5.51 12.20 -13.72
N GLY A 411 6.21 11.94 -12.62
CA GLY A 411 6.14 12.76 -11.41
C GLY A 411 4.74 12.77 -10.77
N TRP A 412 3.89 11.76 -11.05
CA TRP A 412 2.53 11.71 -10.52
C TRP A 412 2.48 11.67 -8.99
N ASN A 413 3.50 11.15 -8.33
CA ASN A 413 3.61 11.13 -6.86
C ASN A 413 3.68 12.53 -6.21
N ALA A 414 4.01 13.56 -6.98
CA ALA A 414 3.89 14.95 -6.53
C ALA A 414 2.45 15.49 -6.54
N ARG A 415 1.48 14.75 -7.10
CA ARG A 415 0.05 15.09 -7.07
C ARG A 415 -0.61 14.35 -5.92
N HIS A 416 -1.08 15.08 -4.94
CA HIS A 416 -1.61 14.53 -3.67
C HIS A 416 -2.90 15.22 -3.23
N SER A 417 -3.58 14.63 -2.27
CA SER A 417 -4.75 15.23 -1.64
C SER A 417 -4.37 16.48 -0.83
N LYS A 418 -5.30 17.40 -0.66
CA LYS A 418 -5.12 18.62 0.16
C LYS A 418 -4.65 18.35 1.60
N TYR A 419 -4.87 17.15 2.11
CA TYR A 419 -4.44 16.77 3.46
C TYR A 419 -2.95 16.48 3.57
N LEU A 420 -2.23 16.35 2.47
CA LEU A 420 -0.78 16.20 2.48
C LEU A 420 -0.07 17.57 2.55
N ASP A 421 -0.74 18.65 2.18
CA ASP A 421 -0.20 20.00 2.28
C ASP A 421 0.33 20.29 3.69
N PRO A 422 1.31 21.20 3.84
CA PRO A 422 1.81 21.62 5.14
C PRO A 422 0.66 22.04 6.07
N ILE A 423 0.65 21.48 7.29
CA ILE A 423 -0.32 21.88 8.29
C ILE A 423 0.07 23.26 8.83
N SER A 424 -0.82 24.24 8.73
CA SER A 424 -0.62 25.54 9.38
C SER A 424 -0.53 25.36 10.89
N LEU A 425 0.56 25.81 11.50
CA LEU A 425 0.77 25.80 12.96
C LEU A 425 0.05 26.94 13.68
N THR A 426 -0.87 27.63 13.03
CA THR A 426 -1.67 28.62 13.73
C THR A 426 -2.71 27.90 14.61
N PRO A 427 -2.68 28.13 15.94
CA PRO A 427 -3.68 27.59 16.84
C PRO A 427 -4.91 28.51 16.80
N ASP A 428 -5.63 28.55 15.67
CA ASP A 428 -6.92 29.27 15.60
C ASP A 428 -7.71 28.80 14.38
N GLY A 429 -8.81 28.06 14.70
CA GLY A 429 -9.83 27.68 13.76
C GLY A 429 -10.73 26.61 14.33
#